data_8a98a923ffa948d1ee77a2c58bc78663
#
_entry.id   8a98a923ffa948d1ee77a2c58bc78663
#
_cell.length_a   1.000
_cell.length_b   1.000
_cell.length_c   1.000
_cell.angle_alpha   90.00
_cell.angle_beta   90.00
_cell.angle_gamma   90.00
#
_symmetry.space_group_name_H-M   'P 1'
#
loop_
_entity.id
_entity.type
_entity.pdbx_description
1 polymer ?
#
loop_
_entity_poly.entity_id
_entity_poly.type
_entity_poly.pdbx_seq_one_letter_code
_entity_poly.pdbx_strand_id
1 'polypeptide(L)'
;MVLEYLDYDLKQFMEARKGMPLDVECVQCFYHQLLSGLEYCHANRIIHRDLKPQNILVSKRGDVKLADFGLARAQCNPISNFSADVVTLWYRPPEALLGATHYSTSLDMWSVGCIFAEMVRGRPLFPGQTEEMQLGLLFRCLGTPNEAIYPGVTQLPHWKDKFRRFQAPTLQQFWQYFVPSLDSAGVNLLTSMVVYDPKKRITAKQALAHPYFNNIKENRCKERMSAAADAAEAAEAAEDAAVKAADAAVKAAKAVKAATVKAAETINKTSAATAEADTKTSTVAPGTGAATQIVAEAAEGATQSSATAEAATTN
;
A
#
# COMPACT_ATOMS: atom_id res chain seq x y z
N MET A 1 -29.33 -0.94 -4.68
CA MET A 1 -28.63 -2.07 -5.27
C MET A 1 -27.94 -2.78 -4.12
N VAL A 2 -28.04 -4.11 -4.02
CA VAL A 2 -27.33 -4.91 -3.00
C VAL A 2 -26.20 -5.62 -3.74
N LEU A 3 -24.99 -5.48 -3.26
CA LEU A 3 -23.78 -6.12 -3.82
C LEU A 3 -23.25 -7.15 -2.83
N GLU A 4 -22.50 -8.11 -3.35
CA GLU A 4 -21.72 -9.05 -2.54
C GLU A 4 -20.66 -8.26 -1.76
N TYR A 5 -20.48 -8.58 -0.47
CA TYR A 5 -19.45 -7.99 0.36
C TYR A 5 -18.15 -8.80 0.26
N LEU A 6 -17.04 -8.11 0.09
CA LEU A 6 -15.69 -8.67 0.18
C LEU A 6 -14.88 -7.85 1.19
N ASP A 7 -13.97 -8.52 1.89
CA ASP A 7 -13.30 -7.98 3.09
C ASP A 7 -12.32 -6.86 2.78
N TYR A 8 -11.60 -6.94 1.65
CA TYR A 8 -10.52 -6.02 1.29
C TYR A 8 -10.56 -5.67 -0.19
N ASP A 9 -10.03 -4.53 -0.55
CA ASP A 9 -9.49 -4.34 -1.90
C ASP A 9 -8.02 -4.84 -1.96
N LEU A 10 -7.54 -5.13 -3.18
CA LEU A 10 -6.18 -5.66 -3.37
C LEU A 10 -5.10 -4.67 -2.91
N LYS A 11 -5.36 -3.36 -2.96
CA LYS A 11 -4.42 -2.36 -2.47
C LYS A 11 -4.26 -2.45 -0.96
N GLN A 12 -5.38 -2.43 -0.21
CA GLN A 12 -5.39 -2.62 1.24
C GLN A 12 -4.70 -3.95 1.62
N PHE A 13 -5.01 -5.03 0.89
CA PHE A 13 -4.41 -6.33 1.12
C PHE A 13 -2.88 -6.33 0.93
N MET A 14 -2.36 -5.63 -0.08
CA MET A 14 -0.92 -5.48 -0.28
C MET A 14 -0.26 -4.54 0.74
N GLU A 15 -0.91 -3.42 1.08
CA GLU A 15 -0.40 -2.43 2.04
C GLU A 15 -0.29 -3.00 3.45
N ALA A 16 -1.24 -3.84 3.88
CA ALA A 16 -1.17 -4.55 5.17
C ALA A 16 0.12 -5.38 5.31
N ARG A 17 0.75 -5.78 4.21
CA ARG A 17 2.03 -6.49 4.19
C ARG A 17 3.26 -5.55 4.26
N LYS A 18 3.08 -4.25 4.47
CA LYS A 18 4.16 -3.25 4.63
C LYS A 18 5.20 -3.28 3.49
N GLY A 19 4.73 -3.44 2.25
CA GLY A 19 5.58 -3.47 1.05
C GLY A 19 6.28 -4.81 0.78
N MET A 20 5.98 -5.85 1.56
CA MET A 20 6.46 -7.20 1.23
C MET A 20 5.69 -7.77 0.02
N PRO A 21 6.38 -8.41 -0.93
CA PRO A 21 5.75 -9.09 -2.05
C PRO A 21 4.76 -10.16 -1.58
N LEU A 22 3.75 -10.42 -2.41
CA LEU A 22 2.90 -11.59 -2.23
C LEU A 22 3.70 -12.86 -2.58
N ASP A 23 3.36 -13.96 -1.91
CA ASP A 23 3.89 -15.28 -2.28
C ASP A 23 3.51 -15.62 -3.73
N VAL A 24 4.44 -16.20 -4.49
CA VAL A 24 4.26 -16.48 -5.93
C VAL A 24 3.05 -17.38 -6.17
N GLU A 25 2.79 -18.36 -5.30
CA GLU A 25 1.60 -19.23 -5.42
C GLU A 25 0.31 -18.43 -5.19
N CYS A 26 0.30 -17.49 -4.25
CA CYS A 26 -0.83 -16.57 -4.02
C CYS A 26 -1.04 -15.65 -5.23
N VAL A 27 0.06 -15.12 -5.79
CA VAL A 27 0.02 -14.29 -7.00
C VAL A 27 -0.59 -15.08 -8.17
N GLN A 28 -0.14 -16.31 -8.41
CA GLN A 28 -0.69 -17.17 -9.47
C GLN A 28 -2.21 -17.35 -9.33
N CYS A 29 -2.67 -17.63 -8.13
CA CYS A 29 -4.08 -17.87 -7.87
C CYS A 29 -4.94 -16.61 -8.00
N PHE A 30 -4.52 -15.49 -7.41
CA PHE A 30 -5.21 -14.21 -7.55
C PHE A 30 -5.28 -13.78 -9.00
N TYR A 31 -4.14 -13.90 -9.68
CA TYR A 31 -4.02 -13.44 -11.03
C TYR A 31 -4.82 -14.30 -12.02
N HIS A 32 -4.90 -15.62 -11.79
CA HIS A 32 -5.76 -16.49 -12.57
C HIS A 32 -7.23 -16.12 -12.42
N GLN A 33 -7.71 -15.88 -11.20
CA GLN A 33 -9.09 -15.45 -10.94
C GLN A 33 -9.39 -14.08 -11.57
N LEU A 34 -8.47 -13.13 -11.44
CA LEU A 34 -8.56 -11.80 -12.05
C LEU A 34 -8.69 -11.91 -13.57
N LEU A 35 -7.84 -12.70 -14.22
CA LEU A 35 -7.88 -12.94 -15.66
C LEU A 35 -9.16 -13.67 -16.09
N SER A 36 -9.68 -14.58 -15.26
CA SER A 36 -10.94 -15.28 -15.55
C SER A 36 -12.13 -14.33 -15.56
N GLY A 37 -12.20 -13.42 -14.57
CA GLY A 37 -13.22 -12.37 -14.55
C GLY A 37 -13.08 -11.41 -15.73
N LEU A 38 -11.86 -11.07 -16.10
CA LEU A 38 -11.57 -10.17 -17.21
C LEU A 38 -11.90 -10.82 -18.57
N GLU A 39 -11.58 -12.11 -18.73
CA GLU A 39 -11.93 -12.87 -19.93
C GLU A 39 -13.44 -12.88 -20.16
N TYR A 40 -14.21 -13.11 -19.10
CA TYR A 40 -15.67 -13.05 -19.18
C TYR A 40 -16.17 -11.66 -19.64
N CYS A 41 -15.61 -10.57 -19.10
CA CYS A 41 -15.94 -9.22 -19.53
C CYS A 41 -15.59 -9.01 -21.01
N HIS A 42 -14.38 -9.40 -21.42
CA HIS A 42 -13.89 -9.23 -22.78
C HIS A 42 -14.66 -10.08 -23.80
N ALA A 43 -15.05 -11.31 -23.45
CA ALA A 43 -15.90 -12.16 -24.28
C ALA A 43 -17.29 -11.54 -24.52
N ASN A 44 -17.80 -10.79 -23.53
CA ASN A 44 -19.03 -10.00 -23.63
C ASN A 44 -18.84 -8.58 -24.17
N ARG A 45 -17.66 -8.29 -24.74
CA ARG A 45 -17.30 -6.98 -25.33
C ARG A 45 -17.36 -5.82 -24.33
N ILE A 46 -17.12 -6.09 -23.06
CA ILE A 46 -17.04 -5.08 -22.00
C ILE A 46 -15.57 -4.79 -21.74
N ILE A 47 -15.16 -3.52 -21.81
CA ILE A 47 -13.85 -3.03 -21.42
C ILE A 47 -14.02 -2.33 -20.08
N HIS A 48 -13.24 -2.68 -19.08
CA HIS A 48 -13.33 -2.12 -17.72
C HIS A 48 -12.81 -0.69 -17.64
N ARG A 49 -11.64 -0.43 -18.22
CA ARG A 49 -10.96 0.87 -18.41
C ARG A 49 -10.39 1.55 -17.16
N ASP A 50 -10.68 1.06 -15.96
CA ASP A 50 -10.14 1.59 -14.70
C ASP A 50 -9.68 0.45 -13.78
N LEU A 51 -8.90 -0.50 -14.34
CA LEU A 51 -8.31 -1.56 -13.54
C LEU A 51 -7.13 -1.01 -12.74
N LYS A 52 -7.25 -1.14 -11.43
CA LYS A 52 -6.26 -0.77 -10.41
C LYS A 52 -6.49 -1.65 -9.17
N PRO A 53 -5.53 -1.77 -8.26
CA PRO A 53 -5.70 -2.61 -7.08
C PRO A 53 -6.94 -2.28 -6.23
N GLN A 54 -7.36 -1.02 -6.17
CA GLN A 54 -8.56 -0.60 -5.44
C GLN A 54 -9.87 -1.14 -6.05
N ASN A 55 -9.88 -1.46 -7.35
CA ASN A 55 -11.05 -1.99 -8.06
C ASN A 55 -11.04 -3.52 -8.17
N ILE A 56 -10.15 -4.18 -7.44
CA ILE A 56 -10.04 -5.64 -7.33
C ILE A 56 -10.31 -6.00 -5.88
N LEU A 57 -11.43 -6.65 -5.63
CA LEU A 57 -11.83 -7.03 -4.27
C LEU A 57 -11.39 -8.45 -3.96
N VAL A 58 -11.02 -8.68 -2.70
CA VAL A 58 -10.46 -9.95 -2.21
C VAL A 58 -11.21 -10.36 -0.95
N SER A 59 -11.71 -11.60 -0.91
CA SER A 59 -12.30 -12.16 0.30
C SER A 59 -11.23 -12.80 1.20
N LYS A 60 -11.54 -12.95 2.50
CA LYS A 60 -10.73 -13.75 3.44
C LYS A 60 -10.51 -15.19 2.97
N ARG A 61 -11.39 -15.73 2.13
CA ARG A 61 -11.27 -17.08 1.55
C ARG A 61 -10.38 -17.12 0.30
N GLY A 62 -9.89 -15.96 -0.15
CA GLY A 62 -9.05 -15.86 -1.33
C GLY A 62 -9.81 -15.79 -2.65
N ASP A 63 -11.10 -15.46 -2.64
CA ASP A 63 -11.84 -15.18 -3.86
C ASP A 63 -11.55 -13.76 -4.33
N VAL A 64 -11.37 -13.60 -5.64
CA VAL A 64 -11.09 -12.32 -6.28
C VAL A 64 -12.26 -11.91 -7.17
N LYS A 65 -12.69 -10.66 -7.07
CA LYS A 65 -13.78 -10.09 -7.86
C LYS A 65 -13.36 -8.75 -8.47
N LEU A 66 -13.81 -8.50 -9.70
CA LEU A 66 -13.74 -7.19 -10.33
C LEU A 66 -14.86 -6.30 -9.81
N ALA A 67 -14.53 -5.05 -9.49
CA ALA A 67 -15.48 -4.05 -8.99
C ALA A 67 -15.32 -2.72 -9.73
N ASP A 68 -16.26 -1.82 -9.52
CA ASP A 68 -16.29 -0.46 -10.08
C ASP A 68 -16.30 -0.41 -11.62
N PHE A 69 -17.42 -0.84 -12.19
CA PHE A 69 -17.69 -0.73 -13.63
C PHE A 69 -18.20 0.66 -14.05
N GLY A 70 -18.03 1.69 -13.19
CA GLY A 70 -18.50 3.06 -13.45
C GLY A 70 -17.93 3.68 -14.73
N LEU A 71 -16.70 3.30 -15.09
CA LEU A 71 -16.05 3.73 -16.35
C LEU A 71 -16.13 2.69 -17.46
N ALA A 72 -16.73 1.52 -17.24
CA ALA A 72 -16.82 0.45 -18.24
C ALA A 72 -17.64 0.89 -19.48
N ARG A 73 -17.28 0.35 -20.65
CA ARG A 73 -17.96 0.62 -21.92
C ARG A 73 -18.04 -0.63 -22.77
N ALA A 74 -19.13 -0.71 -23.55
CA ALA A 74 -19.21 -1.66 -24.64
C ALA A 74 -18.24 -1.27 -25.77
N GLN A 75 -17.53 -2.25 -26.33
CA GLN A 75 -16.49 -2.04 -27.34
C GLN A 75 -16.98 -1.36 -28.65
N CYS A 76 -18.28 -1.26 -28.85
CA CYS A 76 -18.87 -0.73 -30.09
C CYS A 76 -19.14 0.80 -30.08
N ASN A 77 -18.92 1.51 -28.99
CA ASN A 77 -19.19 2.94 -28.90
C ASN A 77 -17.92 3.77 -29.12
N PRO A 78 -17.95 4.81 -29.99
CA PRO A 78 -16.86 5.76 -30.07
C PRO A 78 -16.72 6.44 -28.70
N ILE A 79 -15.49 6.52 -28.23
CA ILE A 79 -15.19 7.03 -26.89
C ILE A 79 -15.12 8.53 -26.96
N SER A 80 -16.11 9.20 -26.37
CA SER A 80 -15.97 10.60 -26.00
C SER A 80 -15.03 10.69 -24.82
N ASN A 81 -14.04 11.57 -24.92
CA ASN A 81 -12.98 11.95 -23.98
C ASN A 81 -13.03 11.35 -22.57
N PHE A 82 -11.88 10.83 -22.12
CA PHE A 82 -11.64 10.66 -20.69
C PHE A 82 -11.83 12.03 -20.02
N SER A 83 -12.75 12.15 -19.07
CA SER A 83 -12.74 13.26 -18.14
C SER A 83 -11.40 13.23 -17.39
N ALA A 84 -10.75 14.38 -17.33
CA ALA A 84 -9.41 14.57 -16.75
C ALA A 84 -9.38 14.43 -15.20
N ASP A 85 -10.45 13.90 -14.60
CA ASP A 85 -10.56 13.75 -13.16
C ASP A 85 -9.63 12.62 -12.68
N VAL A 86 -8.74 12.99 -11.79
CA VAL A 86 -7.86 12.25 -10.86
C VAL A 86 -7.94 10.72 -10.94
N VAL A 87 -7.78 10.15 -12.15
CA VAL A 87 -7.69 8.71 -12.34
C VAL A 87 -6.22 8.32 -12.18
N THR A 88 -5.95 7.32 -11.36
CA THR A 88 -4.60 6.84 -11.10
C THR A 88 -3.86 6.52 -12.40
N LEU A 89 -2.86 7.32 -12.75
CA LEU A 89 -2.10 7.21 -14.01
C LEU A 89 -1.24 5.94 -14.10
N TRP A 90 -0.94 5.33 -12.96
CA TRP A 90 0.06 4.27 -12.82
C TRP A 90 -0.24 3.00 -13.63
N TYR A 91 -1.50 2.76 -13.95
CA TYR A 91 -1.97 1.58 -14.69
C TYR A 91 -2.44 1.93 -16.10
N ARG A 92 -2.31 3.20 -16.53
CA ARG A 92 -2.71 3.63 -17.88
C ARG A 92 -1.71 3.16 -18.93
N PRO A 93 -2.19 2.56 -20.03
CA PRO A 93 -1.33 2.16 -21.14
C PRO A 93 -0.81 3.36 -21.93
N PRO A 94 0.31 3.19 -22.66
CA PRO A 94 0.95 4.27 -23.41
C PRO A 94 0.06 4.88 -24.47
N GLU A 95 -0.79 4.10 -25.17
CA GLU A 95 -1.73 4.63 -26.16
C GLU A 95 -2.75 5.59 -25.53
N ALA A 96 -3.20 5.34 -24.32
CA ALA A 96 -4.13 6.22 -23.61
C ALA A 96 -3.44 7.54 -23.21
N LEU A 97 -2.21 7.47 -22.70
CA LEU A 97 -1.40 8.63 -22.35
C LEU A 97 -1.01 9.46 -23.59
N LEU A 98 -0.83 8.80 -24.72
CA LEU A 98 -0.53 9.45 -26.00
C LEU A 98 -1.78 9.94 -26.76
N GLY A 99 -2.97 9.83 -26.15
CA GLY A 99 -4.20 10.42 -26.68
C GLY A 99 -4.86 9.63 -27.80
N ALA A 100 -4.66 8.31 -27.86
CA ALA A 100 -5.42 7.48 -28.78
C ALA A 100 -6.93 7.61 -28.52
N THR A 101 -7.72 7.64 -29.58
CA THR A 101 -9.19 7.77 -29.51
C THR A 101 -9.92 6.42 -29.54
N HIS A 102 -9.23 5.38 -29.99
CA HIS A 102 -9.79 4.03 -30.08
C HIS A 102 -9.09 3.10 -29.10
N TYR A 103 -9.89 2.47 -28.24
CA TYR A 103 -9.42 1.51 -27.24
C TYR A 103 -10.04 0.15 -27.51
N SER A 104 -9.30 -0.88 -27.15
CA SER A 104 -9.76 -2.27 -27.18
C SER A 104 -9.56 -2.92 -25.79
N THR A 105 -9.90 -4.17 -25.65
CA THR A 105 -9.63 -4.98 -24.46
C THR A 105 -8.16 -5.03 -24.07
N SER A 106 -7.25 -4.68 -25.00
CA SER A 106 -5.81 -4.57 -24.74
C SER A 106 -5.44 -3.50 -23.70
N LEU A 107 -6.30 -2.48 -23.52
CA LEU A 107 -6.13 -1.45 -22.47
C LEU A 107 -6.12 -2.10 -21.08
N ASP A 108 -7.11 -2.97 -20.81
CA ASP A 108 -7.22 -3.67 -19.55
C ASP A 108 -6.04 -4.64 -19.35
N MET A 109 -5.55 -5.27 -20.43
CA MET A 109 -4.40 -6.18 -20.37
C MET A 109 -3.11 -5.50 -19.92
N TRP A 110 -2.88 -4.25 -20.31
CA TRP A 110 -1.77 -3.45 -19.78
C TRP A 110 -1.92 -3.21 -18.28
N SER A 111 -3.12 -2.78 -17.86
CA SER A 111 -3.41 -2.47 -16.46
C SER A 111 -3.19 -3.68 -15.56
N VAL A 112 -3.71 -4.86 -15.94
CA VAL A 112 -3.48 -6.10 -15.17
C VAL A 112 -2.03 -6.57 -15.22
N GLY A 113 -1.29 -6.28 -16.28
CA GLY A 113 0.15 -6.50 -16.34
C GLY A 113 0.92 -5.67 -15.31
N CYS A 114 0.55 -4.39 -15.14
CA CYS A 114 1.11 -3.54 -14.10
C CYS A 114 0.76 -4.05 -12.69
N ILE A 115 -0.49 -4.48 -12.47
CA ILE A 115 -0.96 -5.04 -11.21
C ILE A 115 -0.23 -6.37 -10.89
N PHE A 116 0.00 -7.21 -11.89
CA PHE A 116 0.77 -8.45 -11.73
C PHE A 116 2.18 -8.16 -11.22
N ALA A 117 2.89 -7.22 -11.85
CA ALA A 117 4.21 -6.81 -11.42
C ALA A 117 4.18 -6.23 -10.00
N GLU A 118 3.15 -5.46 -9.64
CA GLU A 118 2.99 -4.87 -8.32
C GLU A 118 2.78 -5.91 -7.23
N MET A 119 1.93 -6.92 -7.45
CA MET A 119 1.75 -8.04 -6.51
C MET A 119 3.05 -8.77 -6.23
N VAL A 120 3.87 -8.99 -7.28
CA VAL A 120 5.14 -9.72 -7.19
C VAL A 120 6.23 -8.92 -6.50
N ARG A 121 6.22 -7.58 -6.61
CA ARG A 121 7.31 -6.73 -6.08
C ARG A 121 6.93 -5.92 -4.84
N GLY A 122 5.65 -5.90 -4.46
CA GLY A 122 5.13 -5.16 -3.30
C GLY A 122 5.03 -3.64 -3.49
N ARG A 123 5.23 -3.12 -4.73
CA ARG A 123 5.15 -1.68 -5.03
C ARG A 123 4.77 -1.43 -6.49
N PRO A 124 4.12 -0.30 -6.82
CA PRO A 124 3.71 0.02 -8.17
C PRO A 124 4.85 -0.01 -9.19
N LEU A 125 4.54 -0.47 -10.42
CA LEU A 125 5.54 -0.59 -11.48
C LEU A 125 5.96 0.78 -12.03
N PHE A 126 4.99 1.66 -12.29
CA PHE A 126 5.20 2.98 -12.90
C PHE A 126 4.45 4.07 -12.10
N PRO A 127 4.98 4.55 -10.97
CA PRO A 127 4.29 5.51 -10.10
C PRO A 127 4.50 6.98 -10.56
N GLY A 128 4.05 7.33 -11.76
CA GLY A 128 4.11 8.71 -12.27
C GLY A 128 3.03 9.60 -11.65
N GLN A 129 3.40 10.82 -11.27
CA GLN A 129 2.48 11.80 -10.70
C GLN A 129 1.78 12.65 -11.77
N THR A 130 2.38 12.78 -12.94
CA THR A 130 1.83 13.47 -14.11
C THR A 130 1.93 12.58 -15.35
N GLU A 131 1.15 12.86 -16.39
CA GLU A 131 1.21 12.10 -17.65
C GLU A 131 2.62 12.13 -18.26
N GLU A 132 3.33 13.27 -18.20
CA GLU A 132 4.70 13.36 -18.68
C GLU A 132 5.67 12.51 -17.87
N MET A 133 5.53 12.52 -16.54
CA MET A 133 6.33 11.63 -15.66
C MET A 133 6.01 10.16 -15.93
N GLN A 134 4.74 9.83 -16.12
CA GLN A 134 4.30 8.47 -16.43
C GLN A 134 4.92 7.99 -17.74
N LEU A 135 4.80 8.75 -18.82
CA LEU A 135 5.46 8.46 -20.10
C LEU A 135 6.98 8.37 -19.95
N GLY A 136 7.59 9.26 -19.18
CA GLY A 136 9.03 9.24 -18.90
C GLY A 136 9.48 7.96 -18.21
N LEU A 137 8.70 7.44 -17.26
CA LEU A 137 8.96 6.15 -16.59
C LEU A 137 8.83 4.99 -17.58
N LEU A 138 7.75 4.96 -18.38
CA LEU A 138 7.55 3.93 -19.40
C LEU A 138 8.73 3.91 -20.40
N PHE A 139 9.12 5.08 -20.93
CA PHE A 139 10.20 5.17 -21.90
C PHE A 139 11.57 4.80 -21.32
N ARG A 140 11.82 5.12 -20.08
CA ARG A 140 13.05 4.71 -19.37
C ARG A 140 13.12 3.19 -19.19
N CYS A 141 11.99 2.57 -18.90
CA CYS A 141 11.92 1.14 -18.59
C CYS A 141 11.86 0.27 -19.86
N LEU A 142 11.11 0.69 -20.86
CA LEU A 142 10.80 -0.12 -22.04
C LEU A 142 11.48 0.41 -23.32
N GLY A 143 12.23 1.49 -23.19
CA GLY A 143 12.75 2.25 -24.35
C GLY A 143 11.71 3.22 -24.91
N THR A 144 12.15 4.27 -25.60
CA THR A 144 11.23 5.17 -26.29
C THR A 144 10.69 4.47 -27.54
N PRO A 145 9.35 4.33 -27.68
CA PRO A 145 8.79 3.64 -28.85
C PRO A 145 9.09 4.38 -30.15
N ASN A 146 9.08 3.63 -31.23
CA ASN A 146 9.22 4.11 -32.60
C ASN A 146 8.26 3.35 -33.51
N GLU A 147 8.21 3.69 -34.79
CA GLU A 147 7.31 3.05 -35.76
C GLU A 147 7.56 1.55 -35.95
N ALA A 148 8.76 1.03 -35.66
CA ALA A 148 9.04 -0.41 -35.74
C ALA A 148 8.46 -1.19 -34.56
N ILE A 149 8.45 -0.59 -33.37
CA ILE A 149 7.96 -1.19 -32.12
C ILE A 149 6.44 -0.97 -31.98
N TYR A 150 5.97 0.22 -32.28
CA TYR A 150 4.56 0.61 -32.23
C TYR A 150 4.19 1.40 -33.50
N PRO A 151 3.70 0.74 -34.55
CA PRO A 151 3.29 1.38 -35.78
C PRO A 151 2.19 2.43 -35.56
N GLY A 152 2.39 3.64 -36.07
CA GLY A 152 1.48 4.78 -35.91
C GLY A 152 1.66 5.59 -34.64
N VAL A 153 2.65 5.29 -33.81
CA VAL A 153 2.89 5.99 -32.53
C VAL A 153 3.16 7.49 -32.74
N THR A 154 3.86 7.85 -33.81
CA THR A 154 4.19 9.25 -34.12
C THR A 154 2.98 10.07 -34.57
N GLN A 155 1.88 9.41 -34.92
CA GLN A 155 0.62 10.05 -35.33
C GLN A 155 -0.35 10.26 -34.16
N LEU A 156 -0.01 9.76 -32.97
CA LEU A 156 -0.87 9.92 -31.81
C LEU A 156 -0.90 11.38 -31.34
N PRO A 157 -2.07 11.90 -30.90
CA PRO A 157 -2.28 13.33 -30.61
C PRO A 157 -1.28 13.96 -29.64
N HIS A 158 -0.86 13.22 -28.62
CA HIS A 158 0.06 13.72 -27.60
C HIS A 158 1.52 13.31 -27.86
N TRP A 159 1.83 12.75 -29.03
CA TRP A 159 3.21 12.45 -29.40
C TRP A 159 4.02 13.74 -29.55
N LYS A 160 5.24 13.72 -29.05
CA LYS A 160 6.19 14.85 -29.19
C LYS A 160 7.51 14.32 -29.75
N ASP A 161 7.96 14.82 -30.90
CA ASP A 161 9.24 14.40 -31.51
C ASP A 161 10.45 14.69 -30.63
N LYS A 162 10.31 15.65 -29.71
CA LYS A 162 11.31 16.02 -28.70
C LYS A 162 11.37 15.10 -27.50
N PHE A 163 10.57 14.03 -27.43
CA PHE A 163 10.71 13.06 -26.35
C PHE A 163 12.14 12.52 -26.27
N ARG A 164 12.66 12.48 -25.04
CA ARG A 164 14.00 11.91 -24.81
C ARG A 164 14.02 10.45 -25.27
N ARG A 165 15.04 10.11 -26.08
CA ARG A 165 15.23 8.77 -26.59
C ARG A 165 15.97 7.93 -25.53
N PHE A 166 15.31 6.86 -25.11
CA PHE A 166 15.89 5.83 -24.23
C PHE A 166 16.05 4.55 -25.03
N GLN A 167 17.19 3.91 -24.89
CA GLN A 167 17.40 2.59 -25.46
C GLN A 167 16.69 1.55 -24.61
N ALA A 168 15.95 0.63 -25.22
CA ALA A 168 15.33 -0.46 -24.52
C ALA A 168 16.40 -1.39 -23.93
N PRO A 169 16.35 -1.72 -22.63
CA PRO A 169 17.10 -2.84 -22.10
C PRO A 169 16.58 -4.14 -22.72
N THR A 170 17.36 -5.23 -22.65
CA THR A 170 16.77 -6.54 -22.95
C THR A 170 15.64 -6.78 -21.93
N LEU A 171 14.41 -7.03 -22.40
CA LEU A 171 13.23 -7.17 -21.54
C LEU A 171 13.44 -8.24 -20.47
N GLN A 172 14.16 -9.31 -20.79
CA GLN A 172 14.47 -10.38 -19.83
C GLN A 172 15.33 -9.87 -18.67
N GLN A 173 16.41 -9.12 -18.92
CA GLN A 173 17.26 -8.54 -17.87
C GLN A 173 16.48 -7.50 -17.05
N PHE A 174 15.65 -6.69 -17.72
CA PHE A 174 14.80 -5.73 -17.07
C PHE A 174 13.85 -6.40 -16.06
N TRP A 175 13.11 -7.41 -16.49
CA TRP A 175 12.16 -8.10 -15.62
C TRP A 175 12.83 -8.88 -14.49
N GLN A 176 13.98 -9.53 -14.76
CA GLN A 176 14.77 -10.18 -13.71
C GLN A 176 15.18 -9.22 -12.59
N TYR A 177 15.46 -7.96 -12.93
CA TYR A 177 15.78 -6.95 -11.93
C TYR A 177 14.52 -6.46 -11.17
N PHE A 178 13.39 -6.27 -11.86
CA PHE A 178 12.18 -5.71 -11.25
C PHE A 178 11.31 -6.73 -10.53
N VAL A 179 11.28 -7.97 -10.97
CA VAL A 179 10.46 -9.06 -10.44
C VAL A 179 11.27 -10.35 -10.28
N PRO A 180 12.35 -10.33 -9.47
CA PRO A 180 13.31 -11.43 -9.37
C PRO A 180 12.72 -12.76 -8.87
N SER A 181 11.56 -12.72 -8.23
CA SER A 181 10.85 -13.91 -7.74
C SER A 181 10.03 -14.64 -8.80
N LEU A 182 9.82 -14.03 -9.98
CA LEU A 182 9.14 -14.70 -11.09
C LEU A 182 10.08 -15.66 -11.82
N ASP A 183 9.55 -16.83 -12.15
CA ASP A 183 10.20 -17.77 -13.07
C ASP A 183 10.15 -17.27 -14.52
N SER A 184 10.77 -18.01 -15.43
CA SER A 184 10.80 -17.66 -16.86
C SER A 184 9.42 -17.59 -17.49
N ALA A 185 8.47 -18.43 -17.04
CA ALA A 185 7.10 -18.41 -17.54
C ALA A 185 6.35 -17.16 -17.06
N GLY A 186 6.49 -16.78 -15.79
CA GLY A 186 5.90 -15.54 -15.26
C GLY A 186 6.48 -14.28 -15.93
N VAL A 187 7.80 -14.25 -16.14
CA VAL A 187 8.45 -13.16 -16.90
C VAL A 187 7.95 -13.10 -18.34
N ASN A 188 7.76 -14.23 -19.01
CA ASN A 188 7.22 -14.28 -20.36
C ASN A 188 5.77 -13.75 -20.42
N LEU A 189 4.92 -14.18 -19.49
CA LEU A 189 3.53 -13.69 -19.37
C LEU A 189 3.51 -12.17 -19.17
N LEU A 190 4.28 -11.65 -18.21
CA LEU A 190 4.36 -10.22 -17.94
C LEU A 190 4.84 -9.43 -19.16
N THR A 191 5.88 -9.92 -19.83
CA THR A 191 6.40 -9.32 -21.05
C THR A 191 5.36 -9.24 -22.16
N SER A 192 4.50 -10.26 -22.29
CA SER A 192 3.44 -10.27 -23.31
C SER A 192 2.29 -9.30 -23.04
N MET A 193 2.14 -8.85 -21.80
CA MET A 193 1.13 -7.85 -21.40
C MET A 193 1.62 -6.42 -21.50
N VAL A 194 2.88 -6.17 -21.09
CA VAL A 194 3.46 -4.83 -21.05
C VAL A 194 4.21 -4.55 -22.36
N VAL A 195 3.46 -4.51 -23.45
CA VAL A 195 3.93 -4.24 -24.82
C VAL A 195 3.33 -2.93 -25.33
N TYR A 196 4.13 -2.11 -26.02
CA TYR A 196 3.66 -0.82 -26.58
C TYR A 196 2.49 -0.98 -27.54
N ASP A 197 2.67 -1.84 -28.57
CA ASP A 197 1.64 -2.06 -29.58
C ASP A 197 0.45 -2.83 -28.99
N PRO A 198 -0.75 -2.20 -28.87
CA PRO A 198 -1.93 -2.85 -28.33
C PRO A 198 -2.34 -4.12 -29.08
N LYS A 199 -2.00 -4.22 -30.37
CA LYS A 199 -2.33 -5.37 -31.22
C LYS A 199 -1.46 -6.59 -30.92
N LYS A 200 -0.29 -6.38 -30.30
CA LYS A 200 0.65 -7.44 -29.90
C LYS A 200 0.47 -7.90 -28.47
N ARG A 201 -0.34 -7.20 -27.66
CA ARG A 201 -0.61 -7.63 -26.29
C ARG A 201 -1.42 -8.91 -26.26
N ILE A 202 -1.05 -9.80 -25.34
CA ILE A 202 -1.78 -11.03 -25.09
C ILE A 202 -3.22 -10.74 -24.66
N THR A 203 -4.18 -11.53 -25.09
CA THR A 203 -5.56 -11.43 -24.63
C THR A 203 -5.76 -12.17 -23.30
N ALA A 204 -6.82 -11.85 -22.54
CA ALA A 204 -7.12 -12.55 -21.29
C ALA A 204 -7.28 -14.07 -21.50
N LYS A 205 -7.95 -14.48 -22.57
CA LYS A 205 -8.09 -15.88 -22.96
C LYS A 205 -6.75 -16.59 -23.21
N GLN A 206 -5.85 -15.93 -23.94
CA GLN A 206 -4.50 -16.46 -24.19
C GLN A 206 -3.66 -16.49 -22.90
N ALA A 207 -3.80 -15.48 -22.06
CA ALA A 207 -3.10 -15.40 -20.78
C ALA A 207 -3.52 -16.54 -19.83
N LEU A 208 -4.79 -16.89 -19.76
CA LEU A 208 -5.29 -18.02 -18.98
C LEU A 208 -4.73 -19.38 -19.46
N ALA A 209 -4.46 -19.51 -20.76
CA ALA A 209 -3.84 -20.71 -21.34
C ALA A 209 -2.29 -20.70 -21.25
N HIS A 210 -1.70 -19.67 -20.61
CA HIS A 210 -0.25 -19.54 -20.55
C HIS A 210 0.40 -20.56 -19.60
N PRO A 211 1.58 -21.11 -19.93
CA PRO A 211 2.32 -22.09 -19.10
C PRO A 211 2.55 -21.67 -17.65
N TYR A 212 2.57 -20.38 -17.35
CA TYR A 212 2.65 -19.85 -16.00
C TYR A 212 1.61 -20.44 -15.05
N PHE A 213 0.45 -20.82 -15.59
CA PHE A 213 -0.69 -21.35 -14.82
C PHE A 213 -0.80 -22.87 -14.78
N ASN A 214 0.11 -23.63 -15.42
CA ASN A 214 0.01 -25.10 -15.55
C ASN A 214 -0.01 -25.85 -14.20
N ASN A 215 0.49 -25.25 -13.12
CA ASN A 215 0.66 -25.91 -11.83
C ASN A 215 -0.11 -25.22 -10.69
N ILE A 216 -1.20 -24.53 -11.01
CA ILE A 216 -1.99 -23.87 -9.96
C ILE A 216 -2.65 -24.93 -9.06
N LYS A 217 -2.35 -24.86 -7.78
CA LYS A 217 -2.99 -25.64 -6.73
C LYS A 217 -4.03 -24.77 -6.03
N GLU A 218 -5.22 -24.62 -6.59
CA GLU A 218 -6.27 -23.70 -6.13
C GLU A 218 -6.58 -23.85 -4.63
N ASN A 219 -6.72 -25.06 -4.11
CA ASN A 219 -7.05 -25.29 -2.71
C ASN A 219 -5.92 -24.81 -1.77
N ARG A 220 -4.67 -25.07 -2.12
CA ARG A 220 -3.51 -24.65 -1.32
C ARG A 220 -3.32 -23.14 -1.34
N CYS A 221 -3.72 -22.52 -2.43
CA CYS A 221 -3.71 -21.07 -2.56
C CYS A 221 -4.77 -20.43 -1.64
N LYS A 222 -6.00 -20.94 -1.66
CA LYS A 222 -7.08 -20.42 -0.78
C LYS A 222 -6.73 -20.57 0.70
N GLU A 223 -6.13 -21.67 1.11
CA GLU A 223 -5.65 -21.89 2.49
C GLU A 223 -4.56 -20.87 2.88
N ARG A 224 -3.57 -20.64 2.01
CA ARG A 224 -2.50 -19.67 2.26
C ARG A 224 -3.00 -18.24 2.31
N MET A 225 -4.00 -17.92 1.52
CA MET A 225 -4.57 -16.59 1.47
C MET A 225 -5.42 -16.29 2.69
N SER A 226 -6.23 -17.25 3.13
CA SER A 226 -6.93 -17.16 4.41
C SER A 226 -5.93 -16.93 5.55
N ALA A 227 -4.88 -17.74 5.63
CA ALA A 227 -3.84 -17.58 6.63
C ALA A 227 -3.10 -16.21 6.57
N ALA A 228 -2.87 -15.69 5.37
CA ALA A 228 -2.24 -14.37 5.19
C ALA A 228 -3.18 -13.22 5.59
N ALA A 229 -4.48 -13.33 5.30
CA ALA A 229 -5.48 -12.37 5.71
C ALA A 229 -5.67 -12.39 7.24
N ASP A 230 -5.76 -13.58 7.84
CA ASP A 230 -5.87 -13.76 9.28
C ASP A 230 -4.63 -13.20 10.02
N ALA A 231 -3.43 -13.37 9.44
CA ALA A 231 -2.20 -12.80 9.98
C ALA A 231 -2.17 -11.26 9.89
N ALA A 232 -2.70 -10.69 8.81
CA ALA A 232 -2.81 -9.24 8.64
C ALA A 232 -3.80 -8.64 9.65
N GLU A 233 -4.96 -9.26 9.83
CA GLU A 233 -5.97 -8.85 10.82
C GLU A 233 -5.45 -8.95 12.26
N ALA A 234 -4.71 -10.02 12.57
CA ALA A 234 -4.06 -10.18 13.87
C ALA A 234 -3.00 -9.10 14.13
N ALA A 235 -2.24 -8.70 13.09
CA ALA A 235 -1.25 -7.64 13.20
C ALA A 235 -1.90 -6.26 13.43
N GLU A 236 -2.98 -5.95 12.73
CA GLU A 236 -3.75 -4.71 12.90
C GLU A 236 -4.40 -4.65 14.29
N ALA A 237 -4.99 -5.75 14.73
CA ALA A 237 -5.57 -5.84 16.08
C ALA A 237 -4.50 -5.68 17.18
N ALA A 238 -3.29 -6.20 16.97
CA ALA A 238 -2.17 -6.03 17.88
C ALA A 238 -1.67 -4.57 17.93
N GLU A 239 -1.63 -3.89 16.79
CA GLU A 239 -1.25 -2.47 16.69
C GLU A 239 -2.29 -1.57 17.38
N ASP A 240 -3.58 -1.82 17.17
CA ASP A 240 -4.69 -1.15 17.86
C ASP A 240 -4.65 -1.37 19.37
N ALA A 241 -4.35 -2.59 19.81
CA ALA A 241 -4.20 -2.91 21.22
C ALA A 241 -2.99 -2.20 21.84
N ALA A 242 -1.86 -2.10 21.13
CA ALA A 242 -0.68 -1.38 21.56
C ALA A 242 -0.94 0.13 21.70
N VAL A 243 -1.67 0.74 20.76
CA VAL A 243 -2.07 2.15 20.83
C VAL A 243 -2.98 2.39 22.04
N LYS A 244 -3.99 1.54 22.25
CA LYS A 244 -4.87 1.65 23.42
C LYS A 244 -4.12 1.47 24.75
N ALA A 245 -3.15 0.56 24.80
CA ALA A 245 -2.30 0.37 25.97
C ALA A 245 -1.40 1.58 26.24
N ALA A 246 -0.83 2.20 25.20
CA ALA A 246 -0.04 3.42 25.30
C ALA A 246 -0.89 4.59 25.82
N ASP A 247 -2.09 4.78 25.30
CA ASP A 247 -3.02 5.80 25.77
C ASP A 247 -3.42 5.60 27.24
N ALA A 248 -3.69 4.35 27.63
CA ALA A 248 -3.98 4.01 29.02
C ALA A 248 -2.80 4.32 29.95
N ALA A 249 -1.57 4.00 29.52
CA ALA A 249 -0.34 4.30 30.27
C ALA A 249 -0.12 5.81 30.43
N VAL A 250 -0.34 6.59 29.38
CA VAL A 250 -0.27 8.07 29.44
C VAL A 250 -1.32 8.63 30.38
N LYS A 251 -2.54 8.10 30.38
CA LYS A 251 -3.62 8.51 31.30
C LYS A 251 -3.28 8.15 32.75
N ALA A 252 -2.71 6.97 32.99
CA ALA A 252 -2.25 6.55 34.32
C ALA A 252 -1.11 7.45 34.83
N ALA A 253 -0.13 7.75 34.00
CA ALA A 253 0.98 8.63 34.35
C ALA A 253 0.49 10.07 34.69
N LYS A 254 -0.48 10.61 33.96
CA LYS A 254 -1.11 11.90 34.27
C LYS A 254 -1.84 11.86 35.61
N ALA A 255 -2.55 10.76 35.90
CA ALA A 255 -3.25 10.59 37.19
C ALA A 255 -2.29 10.50 38.38
N VAL A 256 -1.18 9.76 38.23
CA VAL A 256 -0.10 9.69 39.23
C VAL A 256 0.51 11.06 39.47
N LYS A 257 0.83 11.81 38.40
CA LYS A 257 1.37 13.17 38.53
C LYS A 257 0.41 14.12 39.23
N ALA A 258 -0.88 14.04 38.94
CA ALA A 258 -1.91 14.84 39.63
C ALA A 258 -2.05 14.47 41.11
N ALA A 259 -1.97 13.19 41.46
CA ALA A 259 -2.00 12.70 42.82
C ALA A 259 -0.76 13.16 43.62
N THR A 260 0.42 13.13 43.00
CA THR A 260 1.70 13.60 43.61
C THR A 260 1.65 15.12 43.88
N VAL A 261 1.14 15.91 42.96
CA VAL A 261 0.96 17.36 43.17
C VAL A 261 -0.02 17.62 44.32
N LYS A 262 -1.13 16.90 44.37
CA LYS A 262 -2.11 17.05 45.45
C LYS A 262 -1.59 16.64 46.83
N ALA A 263 -0.76 15.60 46.87
CA ALA A 263 -0.07 15.17 48.10
C ALA A 263 0.94 16.21 48.56
N ALA A 264 1.73 16.81 47.65
CA ALA A 264 2.67 17.89 47.96
C ALA A 264 1.97 19.14 48.47
N GLU A 265 0.82 19.54 47.91
CA GLU A 265 0.02 20.67 48.40
C GLU A 265 -0.56 20.37 49.80
N THR A 266 -0.94 19.13 50.08
CA THR A 266 -1.45 18.76 51.40
C THR A 266 -0.34 18.81 52.46
N ILE A 267 0.86 18.31 52.13
CA ILE A 267 2.04 18.37 53.01
C ILE A 267 2.41 19.83 53.30
N ASN A 268 2.39 20.70 52.29
CA ASN A 268 2.72 22.12 52.43
C ASN A 268 1.68 22.86 53.28
N LYS A 269 0.38 22.50 53.17
CA LYS A 269 -0.68 23.05 54.04
C LYS A 269 -0.54 22.59 55.47
N THR A 270 -0.15 21.35 55.71
CA THR A 270 0.04 20.78 57.04
C THR A 270 1.26 21.38 57.72
N SER A 271 2.36 21.55 57.00
CA SER A 271 3.59 22.21 57.54
C SER A 271 3.38 23.71 57.83
N ALA A 272 2.57 24.41 57.01
CA ALA A 272 2.20 25.81 57.31
C ALA A 272 1.30 25.90 58.54
N ALA A 273 0.39 24.99 58.75
CA ALA A 273 -0.49 24.93 59.96
C ALA A 273 0.29 24.58 61.22
N THR A 274 1.33 23.75 61.16
CA THR A 274 2.22 23.46 62.31
C THR A 274 3.13 24.66 62.62
N ALA A 275 3.61 25.36 61.60
CA ALA A 275 4.42 26.57 61.82
C ALA A 275 3.60 27.73 62.49
N GLU A 276 2.30 27.87 62.17
CA GLU A 276 1.41 28.80 62.85
C GLU A 276 1.03 28.38 64.27
N ALA A 277 1.01 27.11 64.59
CA ALA A 277 0.80 26.59 65.95
C ALA A 277 2.01 26.80 66.85
N ASP A 278 3.25 26.65 66.32
CA ASP A 278 4.47 26.85 67.10
C ASP A 278 4.79 28.31 67.38
N THR A 279 4.22 29.26 66.67
CA THR A 279 4.36 30.72 66.98
C THR A 279 3.53 31.18 68.14
N LYS A 280 2.65 30.36 68.69
CA LYS A 280 1.83 30.71 69.88
C LYS A 280 2.31 30.15 71.22
N THR A 281 3.37 29.33 71.24
CA THR A 281 4.01 28.87 72.46
C THR A 281 5.47 29.20 72.43
N SER A 282 5.75 30.34 73.09
CA SER A 282 7.07 30.87 73.36
C SER A 282 7.96 29.93 74.20
N THR A 283 9.26 30.11 73.93
CA THR A 283 10.44 29.90 74.80
C THR A 283 10.96 28.47 74.95
N VAL A 284 12.29 28.45 74.65
CA VAL A 284 13.37 27.59 75.15
C VAL A 284 14.05 26.68 74.15
N ALA A 285 15.12 27.16 73.61
CA ALA A 285 16.46 26.55 73.36
C ALA A 285 16.64 25.38 72.38
N PRO A 286 17.86 25.29 71.80
CA PRO A 286 18.08 24.75 70.46
C PRO A 286 18.56 23.27 70.44
N GLY A 287 18.31 22.61 69.39
CA GLY A 287 18.93 21.30 69.18
C GLY A 287 18.35 20.48 68.06
N THR A 288 19.23 20.19 67.13
CA THR A 288 19.22 19.08 66.19
C THR A 288 18.52 19.27 64.84
N GLY A 289 19.35 19.72 63.92
CA GLY A 289 19.12 19.50 62.49
C GLY A 289 19.38 18.06 62.11
N ALA A 290 18.34 17.38 61.72
CA ALA A 290 18.47 16.04 61.10
C ALA A 290 17.29 15.59 60.23
N ALA A 291 16.30 16.50 59.93
CA ALA A 291 15.13 16.09 59.18
C ALA A 291 15.04 16.62 57.71
N THR A 292 16.01 17.46 57.30
CA THR A 292 15.93 18.14 56.02
C THR A 292 16.67 17.41 54.86
N GLN A 293 17.42 16.35 55.15
CA GLN A 293 18.26 15.69 54.17
C GLN A 293 17.60 14.51 53.45
N ILE A 294 16.53 13.92 54.00
CA ILE A 294 15.88 12.72 53.45
C ILE A 294 14.93 13.05 52.27
N VAL A 295 14.45 14.28 52.14
CA VAL A 295 13.50 14.64 51.12
C VAL A 295 14.18 15.07 49.78
N ALA A 296 15.47 15.41 49.83
CA ALA A 296 16.20 15.84 48.61
C ALA A 296 16.67 14.63 47.75
N GLU A 297 16.99 13.49 48.37
CA GLU A 297 17.47 12.30 47.65
C GLU A 297 16.37 11.56 46.89
N ALA A 298 15.10 11.66 47.32
CA ALA A 298 13.97 11.02 46.65
C ALA A 298 13.54 11.76 45.36
N ALA A 299 13.92 13.04 45.19
CA ALA A 299 13.54 13.82 44.01
C ALA A 299 14.56 13.67 42.86
N GLU A 300 15.82 13.37 43.14
CA GLU A 300 16.83 13.15 42.09
C GLU A 300 16.78 11.76 41.45
N GLY A 301 16.27 10.73 42.17
CA GLY A 301 16.10 9.38 41.62
C GLY A 301 14.95 9.26 40.58
N ALA A 302 13.95 10.14 40.65
CA ALA A 302 12.83 10.15 39.72
C ALA A 302 13.11 10.83 38.40
N THR A 303 14.08 11.74 38.33
CA THR A 303 14.48 12.46 37.12
C THR A 303 15.45 11.67 36.25
N GLN A 304 16.22 10.76 36.79
CA GLN A 304 17.14 9.90 36.02
C GLN A 304 16.42 8.71 35.33
N SER A 305 15.27 8.25 35.85
CA SER A 305 14.48 7.16 35.23
C SER A 305 13.66 7.63 34.04
N SER A 306 13.33 8.91 33.92
CA SER A 306 12.58 9.45 32.76
C SER A 306 13.46 9.75 31.53
N ALA A 307 14.75 10.02 31.74
CA ALA A 307 15.69 10.28 30.64
C ALA A 307 16.14 9.03 29.90
N THR A 308 16.05 7.84 30.52
CA THR A 308 16.36 6.55 29.88
C THR A 308 15.20 5.99 29.08
N ALA A 309 13.97 6.43 29.32
CA ALA A 309 12.79 5.99 28.55
C ALA A 309 12.59 6.75 27.24
N GLU A 310 13.07 8.01 27.15
CA GLU A 310 13.01 8.80 25.91
C GLU A 310 14.09 8.43 24.88
N ALA A 311 15.19 7.79 25.30
CA ALA A 311 16.27 7.39 24.39
C ALA A 311 16.00 6.03 23.69
N ALA A 312 14.98 5.27 24.11
CA ALA A 312 14.64 3.98 23.52
C ALA A 312 13.59 4.05 22.39
N THR A 313 13.04 5.23 22.12
CA THR A 313 12.02 5.43 21.07
C THR A 313 12.54 6.11 19.81
N THR A 314 13.86 6.33 19.69
CA THR A 314 14.47 6.99 18.52
C THR A 314 15.65 6.17 17.97
N ASN A 315 15.42 4.88 17.72
CA ASN A 315 16.36 4.11 16.88
C ASN A 315 15.61 3.09 16.03
#